data_e32e0a3c4c643cea3b5abb635ad185b9
#
_entry.id   e32e0a3c4c643cea3b5abb635ad185b9
#
_cell.length_a   1.000
_cell.length_b   1.000
_cell.length_c   1.000
_cell.angle_alpha   90.00
_cell.angle_beta   90.00
_cell.angle_gamma   90.00
#
_symmetry.space_group_name_H-M   'P 1'
#
loop_
_entity.id
_entity.type
_entity.pdbx_description
1 polymer ?
#
loop_
_entity_poly.entity_id
_entity_poly.type
_entity_poly.pdbx_seq_one_letter_code
_entity_poly.pdbx_strand_id
1 'polypeptide(L)'
;MFPEVENLNTKELTIQRLLDGFLVIVDNNRNTFVPKDLYQEKNKAKYLDFLGLNDDDSMILADFIELADMYNVYSMSKNDYENAGKSSKNIKFQHASSVLLTSLIKENLERTDDTRVYLNIKDQCFEMMVLKGANLLFDNNFRFKTKEDFLYFLLFSIEQLHLDAGSVPVYFLGMIEEKSKIVEMTSRYVRDIRFKKLTPCEL
;
A
#
# COMPACT_ATOMS: atom_id res chain seq x y z
N MET A 1 6.40 21.46 -21.54
CA MET A 1 6.76 20.04 -21.70
C MET A 1 8.12 19.89 -21.07
N PHE A 2 8.27 19.11 -20.02
CA PHE A 2 9.54 18.93 -19.30
C PHE A 2 10.13 17.60 -19.78
N PRO A 3 11.14 17.61 -20.66
CA PRO A 3 11.65 16.41 -21.33
C PRO A 3 12.36 15.40 -20.41
N GLU A 4 12.63 15.77 -19.16
CA GLU A 4 13.39 14.93 -18.24
C GLU A 4 12.52 14.00 -17.35
N VAL A 5 11.20 14.22 -17.33
CA VAL A 5 10.26 13.35 -16.59
C VAL A 5 9.94 12.08 -17.37
N GLU A 6 10.23 12.04 -18.67
CA GLU A 6 9.95 10.90 -19.57
C GLU A 6 10.84 9.68 -19.32
N ASN A 7 11.90 9.80 -18.53
CA ASN A 7 12.84 8.71 -18.23
C ASN A 7 12.61 8.01 -16.89
N LEU A 8 11.53 8.35 -16.18
CA LEU A 8 11.18 7.67 -14.94
C LEU A 8 10.45 6.35 -15.25
N ASN A 9 10.64 5.36 -14.37
CA ASN A 9 9.94 4.06 -14.48
C ASN A 9 8.44 4.26 -14.20
N THR A 10 7.67 4.56 -15.23
CA THR A 10 6.22 4.88 -15.16
C THR A 10 5.35 3.71 -14.67
N LYS A 11 5.89 2.51 -14.51
CA LYS A 11 5.14 1.37 -13.93
C LYS A 11 5.04 1.46 -12.40
N GLU A 12 6.03 2.07 -11.76
CA GLU A 12 6.10 2.20 -10.30
C GLU A 12 5.96 3.65 -9.81
N LEU A 13 5.82 4.62 -10.72
CA LEU A 13 5.79 6.04 -10.35
C LEU A 13 4.62 6.76 -10.98
N THR A 14 3.87 7.48 -10.14
CA THR A 14 2.86 8.45 -10.58
C THR A 14 3.30 9.85 -10.19
N ILE A 15 3.26 10.80 -11.12
CA ILE A 15 3.70 12.17 -10.91
C ILE A 15 2.50 13.10 -10.92
N GLN A 16 2.30 13.82 -9.83
CA GLN A 16 1.27 14.85 -9.69
C GLN A 16 1.91 16.22 -9.57
N ARG A 17 1.41 17.17 -10.36
CA ARG A 17 1.85 18.58 -10.28
C ARG A 17 1.18 19.26 -9.09
N LEU A 18 1.98 19.90 -8.24
CA LEU A 18 1.55 20.78 -7.16
C LEU A 18 1.68 22.25 -7.58
N LEU A 19 1.20 23.18 -6.74
CA LEU A 19 1.33 24.62 -6.99
C LEU A 19 2.78 25.09 -7.04
N ASP A 20 3.64 24.50 -6.20
CA ASP A 20 5.02 24.87 -5.97
C ASP A 20 6.05 23.76 -6.26
N GLY A 21 5.64 22.69 -6.96
CA GLY A 21 6.53 21.56 -7.25
C GLY A 21 5.81 20.33 -7.78
N PHE A 22 6.31 19.14 -7.40
CA PHE A 22 5.79 17.86 -7.82
C PHE A 22 5.69 16.91 -6.62
N LEU A 23 4.63 16.08 -6.63
CA LEU A 23 4.52 14.90 -5.80
C LEU A 23 4.79 13.67 -6.67
N VAL A 24 5.75 12.86 -6.28
CA VAL A 24 6.05 11.56 -6.90
C VAL A 24 5.52 10.48 -5.96
N ILE A 25 4.51 9.76 -6.43
CA ILE A 25 3.95 8.61 -5.71
C ILE A 25 4.68 7.36 -6.19
N VAL A 26 5.30 6.66 -5.25
CA VAL A 26 5.99 5.38 -5.46
C VAL A 26 5.00 4.25 -5.20
N ASP A 27 4.68 3.46 -6.22
CA ASP A 27 3.76 2.32 -6.12
C ASP A 27 4.49 1.02 -6.42
N ASN A 28 5.06 0.44 -5.37
CA ASN A 28 5.69 -0.86 -5.42
C ASN A 28 5.37 -1.67 -4.14
N ASN A 29 5.88 -2.89 -4.04
CA ASN A 29 5.64 -3.75 -2.89
C ASN A 29 6.87 -3.83 -1.97
N ARG A 30 7.68 -2.75 -1.91
CA ARG A 30 8.92 -2.67 -1.14
C ARG A 30 8.79 -1.66 -0.01
N ASN A 31 7.83 -1.90 0.87
CA ASN A 31 7.54 -1.05 2.00
C ASN A 31 7.19 -1.84 3.26
N THR A 32 7.25 -1.18 4.40
CA THR A 32 6.77 -1.70 5.69
C THR A 32 6.37 -0.57 6.62
N PHE A 33 5.34 -0.80 7.43
CA PHE A 33 4.90 0.15 8.45
C PHE A 33 5.62 -0.10 9.78
N VAL A 34 6.16 0.96 10.36
CA VAL A 34 6.89 0.93 11.62
C VAL A 34 6.24 1.90 12.60
N PRO A 35 5.78 1.46 13.78
CA PRO A 35 5.27 2.35 14.81
C PRO A 35 6.29 3.46 15.14
N LYS A 36 5.83 4.67 15.36
CA LYS A 36 6.68 5.85 15.61
C LYS A 36 7.66 5.63 16.75
N ASP A 37 7.22 5.02 17.84
CA ASP A 37 8.06 4.76 19.01
C ASP A 37 9.20 3.77 18.74
N LEU A 38 9.08 2.95 17.68
CA LEU A 38 10.09 1.98 17.24
C LEU A 38 10.93 2.50 16.09
N TYR A 39 10.51 3.59 15.44
CA TYR A 39 11.21 4.13 14.29
C TYR A 39 12.47 4.91 14.69
N GLN A 40 13.57 4.64 14.00
CA GLN A 40 14.82 5.37 14.11
C GLN A 40 15.36 5.63 12.69
N GLU A 41 15.52 6.91 12.33
CA GLU A 41 16.01 7.32 11.01
C GLU A 41 17.32 6.62 10.60
N LYS A 42 18.28 6.51 11.53
CA LYS A 42 19.57 5.83 11.28
C LYS A 42 19.44 4.33 10.97
N ASN A 43 18.30 3.72 11.27
CA ASN A 43 18.05 2.30 11.10
C ASN A 43 17.05 2.01 9.97
N LYS A 44 16.61 3.01 9.20
CA LYS A 44 15.55 2.82 8.20
C LYS A 44 15.86 1.71 7.18
N ALA A 45 17.11 1.54 6.77
CA ALA A 45 17.52 0.43 5.90
C ALA A 45 17.24 -0.94 6.52
N LYS A 46 17.49 -1.11 7.81
CA LYS A 46 17.34 -2.40 8.50
C LYS A 46 15.90 -2.92 8.54
N TYR A 47 14.90 -2.01 8.50
CA TYR A 47 13.49 -2.42 8.45
C TYR A 47 13.17 -3.16 7.15
N LEU A 48 13.77 -2.74 6.03
CA LEU A 48 13.61 -3.40 4.73
C LEU A 48 14.55 -4.59 4.57
N ASP A 49 15.78 -4.54 5.11
CA ASP A 49 16.74 -5.65 5.12
C ASP A 49 16.14 -6.90 5.78
N PHE A 50 15.48 -6.71 6.93
CA PHE A 50 14.84 -7.79 7.67
C PHE A 50 13.76 -8.51 6.85
N LEU A 51 13.11 -7.81 5.91
CA LEU A 51 12.09 -8.34 5.02
C LEU A 51 12.64 -8.79 3.66
N GLY A 52 13.96 -8.63 3.42
CA GLY A 52 14.56 -8.90 2.12
C GLY A 52 14.08 -7.96 1.00
N LEU A 53 13.67 -6.74 1.36
CA LEU A 53 13.09 -5.74 0.44
C LEU A 53 14.09 -4.63 0.06
N ASN A 54 15.29 -4.64 0.60
CA ASN A 54 16.36 -3.71 0.28
C ASN A 54 17.33 -4.33 -0.73
N ASP A 55 17.87 -3.49 -1.60
CA ASP A 55 18.99 -3.80 -2.49
C ASP A 55 20.01 -2.65 -2.52
N ASP A 56 21.23 -2.92 -3.00
CA ASP A 56 22.33 -1.95 -2.98
C ASP A 56 22.10 -0.73 -3.90
N ASP A 57 21.18 -0.84 -4.85
CA ASP A 57 20.82 0.22 -5.82
C ASP A 57 19.53 0.94 -5.45
N SER A 58 19.11 0.83 -4.19
CA SER A 58 17.90 1.48 -3.69
C SER A 58 18.20 2.74 -2.87
N MET A 59 17.33 3.75 -3.04
CA MET A 59 17.14 4.85 -2.12
C MET A 59 16.03 4.51 -1.13
N ILE A 60 16.30 4.63 0.18
CA ILE A 60 15.33 4.32 1.22
C ILE A 60 14.75 5.61 1.77
N LEU A 61 13.43 5.69 1.73
CA LEU A 61 12.62 6.82 2.14
C LEU A 61 11.66 6.40 3.26
N ALA A 62 11.06 7.38 3.93
CA ALA A 62 10.06 7.15 4.95
C ALA A 62 9.00 8.25 4.95
N ASP A 63 7.74 7.88 4.97
CA ASP A 63 6.59 8.76 5.13
C ASP A 63 6.08 8.68 6.56
N PHE A 64 5.94 9.80 7.25
CA PHE A 64 5.24 9.83 8.51
C PHE A 64 3.73 9.97 8.29
N ILE A 65 2.97 9.01 8.78
CA ILE A 65 1.51 8.99 8.70
C ILE A 65 0.96 9.40 10.06
N GLU A 66 0.66 10.69 10.19
CA GLU A 66 0.23 11.31 11.44
C GLU A 66 -1.01 10.63 12.04
N LEU A 67 -2.00 10.28 11.21
CA LEU A 67 -3.23 9.65 11.65
C LEU A 67 -3.05 8.22 12.20
N ALA A 68 -1.97 7.55 11.81
CA ALA A 68 -1.63 6.20 12.29
C ALA A 68 -0.56 6.21 13.38
N ASP A 69 0.12 7.35 13.61
CA ASP A 69 1.33 7.48 14.40
C ASP A 69 2.43 6.46 14.01
N MET A 70 2.59 6.27 12.69
CA MET A 70 3.50 5.29 12.08
C MET A 70 4.33 5.90 10.96
N TYR A 71 5.47 5.29 10.70
CA TYR A 71 6.27 5.53 9.50
C TYR A 71 6.04 4.40 8.50
N ASN A 72 5.79 4.74 7.24
CA ASN A 72 5.94 3.81 6.14
C ASN A 72 7.36 3.94 5.58
N VAL A 73 8.18 2.93 5.77
CA VAL A 73 9.54 2.86 5.24
C VAL A 73 9.50 2.10 3.92
N TYR A 74 10.07 2.67 2.87
CA TYR A 74 10.01 2.08 1.53
C TYR A 74 11.28 2.33 0.73
N SER A 75 11.51 1.53 -0.30
CA SER A 75 12.61 1.71 -1.23
C SER A 75 12.13 2.03 -2.64
N MET A 76 12.90 2.84 -3.36
CA MET A 76 12.75 3.09 -4.78
C MET A 76 14.12 3.01 -5.47
N SER A 77 14.13 2.88 -6.80
CA SER A 77 15.37 2.93 -7.59
C SER A 77 16.12 4.23 -7.31
N LYS A 78 17.43 4.12 -7.02
CA LYS A 78 18.30 5.28 -6.84
C LYS A 78 18.38 6.15 -8.08
N ASN A 79 18.40 5.51 -9.26
CA ASN A 79 18.36 6.22 -10.54
C ASN A 79 17.08 7.05 -10.70
N ASP A 80 15.91 6.52 -10.35
CA ASP A 80 14.64 7.25 -10.44
C ASP A 80 14.58 8.41 -9.44
N TYR A 81 15.09 8.20 -8.21
CA TYR A 81 15.22 9.25 -7.23
C TYR A 81 16.08 10.42 -7.72
N GLU A 82 17.28 10.11 -8.26
CA GLU A 82 18.20 11.13 -8.79
C GLU A 82 17.64 11.85 -10.01
N ASN A 83 16.99 11.13 -10.93
CA ASN A 83 16.37 11.72 -12.13
C ASN A 83 15.19 12.62 -11.77
N ALA A 84 14.35 12.22 -10.82
CA ALA A 84 13.31 13.10 -10.30
C ALA A 84 13.94 14.39 -9.74
N GLY A 85 14.99 14.27 -8.88
CA GLY A 85 15.67 15.42 -8.28
C GLY A 85 16.29 16.40 -9.27
N LYS A 86 16.70 15.94 -10.45
CA LYS A 86 17.20 16.82 -11.54
C LYS A 86 16.07 17.63 -12.20
N SER A 87 14.86 17.09 -12.22
CA SER A 87 13.72 17.67 -12.93
C SER A 87 13.09 18.87 -12.22
N SER A 88 13.23 19.00 -10.90
CA SER A 88 12.69 20.12 -10.12
C SER A 88 13.38 20.25 -8.75
N LYS A 89 13.43 21.49 -8.24
CA LYS A 89 13.98 21.79 -6.91
C LYS A 89 13.03 21.48 -5.75
N ASN A 90 11.75 21.28 -6.04
CA ASN A 90 10.73 21.05 -5.01
C ASN A 90 9.94 19.78 -5.34
N ILE A 91 10.51 18.63 -4.98
CA ILE A 91 9.89 17.32 -5.16
C ILE A 91 9.64 16.69 -3.81
N LYS A 92 8.41 16.23 -3.63
CA LYS A 92 8.01 15.37 -2.50
C LYS A 92 7.82 13.96 -3.02
N PHE A 93 8.33 12.99 -2.26
CA PHE A 93 8.07 11.58 -2.51
C PHE A 93 7.07 11.06 -1.49
N GLN A 94 6.19 10.17 -1.89
CA GLN A 94 5.25 9.50 -1.01
C GLN A 94 4.96 8.10 -1.56
N HIS A 95 4.80 7.12 -0.70
CA HIS A 95 4.43 5.77 -1.10
C HIS A 95 2.92 5.62 -1.28
N ALA A 96 2.48 4.85 -2.27
CA ALA A 96 1.05 4.61 -2.52
C ALA A 96 0.34 4.00 -1.30
N SER A 97 0.98 3.07 -0.58
CA SER A 97 0.43 2.50 0.66
C SER A 97 0.26 3.54 1.77
N SER A 98 1.11 4.60 1.83
CA SER A 98 0.94 5.71 2.78
C SER A 98 -0.31 6.52 2.47
N VAL A 99 -0.54 6.79 1.18
CA VAL A 99 -1.74 7.50 0.70
C VAL A 99 -2.99 6.67 0.97
N LEU A 100 -2.96 5.39 0.61
CA LEU A 100 -4.05 4.45 0.83
C LEU A 100 -4.41 4.34 2.31
N LEU A 101 -3.43 4.05 3.18
CA LEU A 101 -3.68 3.93 4.62
C LEU A 101 -4.28 5.22 5.20
N THR A 102 -3.74 6.38 4.82
CA THR A 102 -4.27 7.68 5.26
C THR A 102 -5.73 7.86 4.88
N SER A 103 -6.11 7.49 3.66
CA SER A 103 -7.49 7.56 3.17
C SER A 103 -8.40 6.58 3.92
N LEU A 104 -7.96 5.33 4.10
CA LEU A 104 -8.73 4.32 4.82
C LEU A 104 -8.96 4.72 6.28
N ILE A 105 -7.95 5.28 6.96
CA ILE A 105 -8.10 5.77 8.33
C ILE A 105 -9.13 6.88 8.40
N LYS A 106 -9.06 7.89 7.52
CA LYS A 106 -10.02 9.00 7.49
C LYS A 106 -11.46 8.52 7.38
N GLU A 107 -11.73 7.52 6.56
CA GLU A 107 -13.06 6.94 6.41
C GLU A 107 -13.52 6.14 7.63
N ASN A 108 -12.59 5.63 8.42
CA ASN A 108 -12.88 4.79 9.57
C ASN A 108 -12.82 5.53 10.92
N LEU A 109 -12.54 6.83 10.95
CA LEU A 109 -12.40 7.62 12.19
C LEU A 109 -13.61 7.52 13.12
N GLU A 110 -14.82 7.45 12.58
CA GLU A 110 -16.06 7.35 13.35
C GLU A 110 -16.46 5.90 13.71
N ARG A 111 -15.65 4.89 13.33
CA ARG A 111 -16.01 3.46 13.41
C ARG A 111 -15.06 2.72 14.33
N THR A 112 -15.14 3.00 15.61
CA THR A 112 -14.12 2.58 16.60
C THR A 112 -13.97 1.08 16.79
N ASP A 113 -15.00 0.26 16.59
CA ASP A 113 -14.97 -1.18 16.91
C ASP A 113 -15.06 -2.11 15.69
N ASP A 114 -15.36 -1.58 14.52
CA ASP A 114 -15.51 -2.39 13.30
C ASP A 114 -14.14 -2.82 12.76
N THR A 115 -13.91 -4.12 12.64
CA THR A 115 -12.75 -4.65 11.92
C THR A 115 -13.09 -4.82 10.44
N ARG A 116 -12.19 -4.40 9.55
CA ARG A 116 -12.36 -4.43 8.09
C ARG A 116 -11.09 -4.90 7.42
N VAL A 117 -11.27 -5.70 6.38
CA VAL A 117 -10.19 -6.18 5.51
C VAL A 117 -10.25 -5.41 4.19
N TYR A 118 -9.14 -4.85 3.78
CA TYR A 118 -8.97 -4.14 2.51
C TYR A 118 -7.95 -4.86 1.64
N LEU A 119 -8.34 -5.18 0.41
CA LEU A 119 -7.52 -5.91 -0.56
C LEU A 119 -7.27 -5.01 -1.77
N ASN A 120 -6.12 -4.38 -1.83
CA ASN A 120 -5.69 -3.56 -2.97
C ASN A 120 -5.04 -4.46 -4.01
N ILE A 121 -5.80 -4.80 -5.06
CA ILE A 121 -5.37 -5.74 -6.10
C ILE A 121 -4.54 -5.01 -7.15
N LYS A 122 -3.36 -5.54 -7.42
CA LYS A 122 -2.43 -5.10 -8.46
C LYS A 122 -2.16 -6.26 -9.43
N ASP A 123 -1.29 -6.04 -10.43
CA ASP A 123 -0.89 -7.14 -11.32
C ASP A 123 -0.12 -8.23 -10.55
N GLN A 124 -0.69 -9.44 -10.47
CA GLN A 124 -0.13 -10.64 -9.82
C GLN A 124 0.27 -10.47 -8.34
N CYS A 125 -0.24 -9.44 -7.67
CA CYS A 125 -0.06 -9.24 -6.24
C CYS A 125 -1.26 -8.50 -5.64
N PHE A 126 -1.38 -8.57 -4.33
CA PHE A 126 -2.32 -7.73 -3.59
C PHE A 126 -1.71 -7.32 -2.26
N GLU A 127 -2.04 -6.12 -1.85
CA GLU A 127 -1.78 -5.59 -0.53
C GLU A 127 -3.02 -5.82 0.33
N MET A 128 -2.84 -6.44 1.49
CA MET A 128 -3.91 -6.66 2.46
C MET A 128 -3.66 -5.79 3.67
N MET A 129 -4.57 -4.85 3.90
CA MET A 129 -4.62 -4.05 5.12
C MET A 129 -5.82 -4.46 5.96
N VAL A 130 -5.63 -4.63 7.26
CA VAL A 130 -6.72 -4.87 8.21
C VAL A 130 -6.75 -3.74 9.22
N LEU A 131 -7.87 -3.04 9.30
CA LEU A 131 -8.09 -1.95 10.24
C LEU A 131 -9.18 -2.31 11.25
N LYS A 132 -8.96 -1.95 12.51
CA LYS A 132 -10.03 -1.87 13.52
C LYS A 132 -10.25 -0.40 13.87
N GLY A 133 -11.38 0.14 13.42
CA GLY A 133 -11.57 1.59 13.42
C GLY A 133 -10.44 2.26 12.63
N ALA A 134 -9.75 3.21 13.23
CA ALA A 134 -8.60 3.92 12.66
C ALA A 134 -7.25 3.20 12.86
N ASN A 135 -7.21 2.07 13.58
CA ASN A 135 -5.97 1.39 13.91
C ASN A 135 -5.62 0.33 12.87
N LEU A 136 -4.42 0.40 12.30
CA LEU A 136 -3.87 -0.64 11.44
C LEU A 136 -3.46 -1.85 12.30
N LEU A 137 -4.12 -2.99 12.09
CA LEU A 137 -3.81 -4.25 12.77
C LEU A 137 -2.85 -5.11 11.98
N PHE A 138 -2.91 -5.04 10.65
CA PHE A 138 -2.13 -5.88 9.76
C PHE A 138 -1.93 -5.19 8.43
N ASP A 139 -0.73 -5.34 7.88
CA ASP A 139 -0.39 -4.99 6.50
C ASP A 139 0.59 -6.01 5.94
N ASN A 140 0.31 -6.52 4.75
CA ASN A 140 1.26 -7.35 4.02
C ASN A 140 0.95 -7.36 2.51
N ASN A 141 2.00 -7.58 1.73
CA ASN A 141 1.94 -7.76 0.29
C ASN A 141 2.12 -9.21 -0.09
N PHE A 142 1.17 -9.76 -0.85
CA PHE A 142 1.17 -11.15 -1.29
C PHE A 142 1.28 -11.23 -2.81
N ARG A 143 2.18 -12.07 -3.31
CA ARG A 143 2.22 -12.43 -4.74
C ARG A 143 1.42 -13.69 -4.96
N PHE A 144 0.62 -13.72 -6.03
CA PHE A 144 -0.17 -14.89 -6.42
C PHE A 144 -0.04 -15.14 -7.92
N LYS A 145 -0.09 -16.39 -8.31
CA LYS A 145 -0.09 -16.81 -9.73
C LYS A 145 -1.46 -17.33 -10.13
N THR A 146 -2.18 -17.89 -9.18
CA THR A 146 -3.50 -18.48 -9.38
C THR A 146 -4.52 -17.85 -8.43
N LYS A 147 -5.80 -17.99 -8.76
CA LYS A 147 -6.88 -17.55 -7.85
C LYS A 147 -6.91 -18.37 -6.55
N GLU A 148 -6.40 -19.60 -6.60
CA GLU A 148 -6.24 -20.50 -5.44
C GLU A 148 -5.16 -19.96 -4.49
N ASP A 149 -4.02 -19.49 -5.02
CA ASP A 149 -2.97 -18.84 -4.20
C ASP A 149 -3.54 -17.59 -3.51
N PHE A 150 -4.28 -16.76 -4.26
CA PHE A 150 -4.92 -15.57 -3.71
C PHE A 150 -5.85 -15.92 -2.54
N LEU A 151 -6.75 -16.87 -2.77
CA LEU A 151 -7.70 -17.30 -1.75
C LEU A 151 -7.01 -17.89 -0.52
N TYR A 152 -5.95 -18.68 -0.75
CA TYR A 152 -5.14 -19.25 0.33
C TYR A 152 -4.56 -18.16 1.23
N PHE A 153 -3.87 -17.16 0.67
CA PHE A 153 -3.29 -16.07 1.44
C PHE A 153 -4.34 -15.26 2.19
N LEU A 154 -5.47 -14.97 1.54
CA LEU A 154 -6.57 -14.24 2.17
C LEU A 154 -7.13 -15.00 3.38
N LEU A 155 -7.54 -16.25 3.19
CA LEU A 155 -8.17 -17.04 4.25
C LEU A 155 -7.18 -17.37 5.37
N PHE A 156 -5.92 -17.68 5.03
CA PHE A 156 -4.86 -17.90 6.01
C PHE A 156 -4.64 -16.65 6.88
N SER A 157 -4.58 -15.46 6.28
CA SER A 157 -4.42 -14.20 7.03
C SER A 157 -5.63 -13.92 7.93
N ILE A 158 -6.86 -14.13 7.43
CA ILE A 158 -8.09 -13.99 8.21
C ILE A 158 -8.07 -14.92 9.44
N GLU A 159 -7.65 -16.18 9.25
CA GLU A 159 -7.53 -17.17 10.33
C GLU A 159 -6.46 -16.77 11.36
N GLN A 160 -5.25 -16.36 10.90
CA GLN A 160 -4.16 -15.95 11.79
C GLN A 160 -4.51 -14.70 12.62
N LEU A 161 -5.36 -13.83 12.09
CA LEU A 161 -5.86 -12.65 12.78
C LEU A 161 -7.09 -12.95 13.66
N HIS A 162 -7.50 -14.21 13.75
CA HIS A 162 -8.69 -14.66 14.50
C HIS A 162 -9.98 -13.95 14.07
N LEU A 163 -10.09 -13.63 12.77
CA LEU A 163 -11.27 -13.01 12.18
C LEU A 163 -12.21 -14.12 11.65
N ASP A 164 -13.51 -13.82 11.62
CA ASP A 164 -14.51 -14.71 11.03
C ASP A 164 -14.82 -14.27 9.58
N ALA A 165 -14.44 -15.07 8.60
CA ALA A 165 -14.72 -14.85 7.19
C ALA A 165 -16.23 -14.78 6.87
N GLY A 166 -17.09 -15.33 7.75
CA GLY A 166 -18.54 -15.26 7.62
C GLY A 166 -19.13 -13.91 8.01
N SER A 167 -18.39 -13.04 8.70
CA SER A 167 -18.92 -11.78 9.23
C SER A 167 -18.02 -10.56 8.97
N VAL A 168 -16.70 -10.74 8.81
CA VAL A 168 -15.79 -9.62 8.56
C VAL A 168 -16.02 -9.04 7.15
N PRO A 169 -16.23 -7.71 7.01
CA PRO A 169 -16.34 -7.07 5.71
C PRO A 169 -14.99 -7.07 4.97
N VAL A 170 -14.99 -7.55 3.73
CA VAL A 170 -13.82 -7.57 2.85
C VAL A 170 -14.04 -6.60 1.69
N TYR A 171 -13.21 -5.61 1.59
CA TYR A 171 -13.27 -4.56 0.56
C TYR A 171 -12.22 -4.83 -0.53
N PHE A 172 -12.67 -5.00 -1.76
CA PHE A 172 -11.81 -5.06 -2.92
C PHE A 172 -11.57 -3.66 -3.50
N LEU A 173 -10.29 -3.35 -3.75
CA LEU A 173 -9.81 -2.10 -4.34
C LEU A 173 -8.85 -2.40 -5.49
N GLY A 174 -8.46 -1.37 -6.24
CA GLY A 174 -7.43 -1.48 -7.28
C GLY A 174 -7.92 -2.15 -8.56
N MET A 175 -7.08 -2.98 -9.17
CA MET A 175 -7.29 -3.57 -10.50
C MET A 175 -8.14 -4.84 -10.42
N ILE A 176 -9.42 -4.70 -10.05
CA ILE A 176 -10.33 -5.83 -9.88
C ILE A 176 -11.71 -5.52 -10.46
N GLU A 177 -12.28 -6.50 -11.13
CA GLU A 177 -13.67 -6.46 -11.61
C GLU A 177 -14.56 -7.32 -10.70
N GLU A 178 -15.78 -6.84 -10.44
CA GLU A 178 -16.76 -7.55 -9.59
C GLU A 178 -17.09 -8.98 -10.10
N LYS A 179 -17.02 -9.19 -11.42
CA LYS A 179 -17.29 -10.48 -12.07
C LYS A 179 -16.03 -11.32 -12.30
N SER A 180 -14.90 -10.94 -11.70
CA SER A 180 -13.66 -11.69 -11.87
C SER A 180 -13.73 -13.06 -11.18
N LYS A 181 -12.95 -14.03 -11.69
CA LYS A 181 -12.86 -15.37 -11.11
C LYS A 181 -12.33 -15.38 -9.67
N ILE A 182 -11.54 -14.37 -9.29
CA ILE A 182 -11.03 -14.18 -7.92
C ILE A 182 -12.21 -13.86 -7.00
N VAL A 183 -13.06 -12.89 -7.37
CA VAL A 183 -14.22 -12.50 -6.59
C VAL A 183 -15.23 -13.64 -6.49
N GLU A 184 -15.55 -14.31 -7.61
CA GLU A 184 -16.44 -15.47 -7.63
C GLU A 184 -15.96 -16.57 -6.67
N MET A 185 -14.66 -16.86 -6.66
CA MET A 185 -14.11 -17.89 -5.78
C MET A 185 -14.13 -17.43 -4.31
N THR A 186 -13.79 -16.18 -4.03
CA THR A 186 -13.79 -15.61 -2.68
C THR A 186 -15.20 -15.61 -2.08
N SER A 187 -16.24 -15.32 -2.87
CA SER A 187 -17.63 -15.25 -2.38
C SER A 187 -18.18 -16.59 -1.84
N ARG A 188 -17.50 -17.70 -2.10
CA ARG A 188 -17.86 -19.01 -1.52
C ARG A 188 -17.45 -19.15 -0.06
N TYR A 189 -16.52 -18.33 0.40
CA TYR A 189 -15.93 -18.40 1.74
C TYR A 189 -16.16 -17.13 2.58
N VAL A 190 -16.19 -15.97 1.91
CA VAL A 190 -16.39 -14.66 2.51
C VAL A 190 -17.79 -14.16 2.14
N ARG A 191 -18.61 -13.84 3.17
CA ARG A 191 -20.02 -13.44 2.94
C ARG A 191 -20.20 -11.97 2.65
N ASP A 192 -19.44 -11.10 3.29
CA ASP A 192 -19.55 -9.64 3.14
C ASP A 192 -18.43 -9.11 2.25
N ILE A 193 -18.65 -9.16 0.94
CA ILE A 193 -17.73 -8.63 -0.07
C ILE A 193 -18.26 -7.28 -0.56
N ARG A 194 -17.40 -6.29 -0.55
CA ARG A 194 -17.68 -4.93 -1.00
C ARG A 194 -16.60 -4.45 -1.97
N PHE A 195 -16.94 -3.45 -2.79
CA PHE A 195 -16.01 -2.83 -3.72
C PHE A 195 -15.87 -1.36 -3.39
N LYS A 196 -14.62 -0.89 -3.40
CA LYS A 196 -14.28 0.51 -3.19
C LYS A 196 -13.45 0.99 -4.38
N LYS A 197 -13.90 2.07 -5.01
CA LYS A 197 -13.09 2.76 -6.02
C LYS A 197 -12.11 3.69 -5.31
N LEU A 198 -10.84 3.59 -5.66
CA LEU A 198 -9.85 4.57 -5.26
C LEU A 198 -10.06 5.86 -6.06
N THR A 199 -10.00 7.00 -5.40
CA THR A 199 -10.03 8.30 -6.08
C THR A 199 -8.63 8.62 -6.63
N PRO A 200 -8.49 9.53 -7.61
CA PRO A 200 -7.18 9.93 -8.14
C PRO A 200 -6.20 10.50 -7.10
N CYS A 201 -6.69 10.89 -5.92
CA CYS A 201 -5.87 11.35 -4.80
C CYS A 201 -5.43 10.19 -3.86
N GLU A 202 -5.91 8.97 -4.11
CA GLU A 202 -5.63 7.75 -3.34
C GLU A 202 -4.78 6.74 -4.13
N LEU A 203 -4.43 7.11 -5.38
CA LEU A 203 -3.56 6.35 -6.29
C LEU A 203 -2.16 6.95 -6.32
#